data_0e7c4a5fa92454df184d3dea22d8e460
#
_entry.id   0e7c4a5fa92454df184d3dea22d8e460
#
_cell.length_a   1.000
_cell.length_b   1.000
_cell.length_c   1.000
_cell.angle_alpha   90.00
_cell.angle_beta   90.00
_cell.angle_gamma   90.00
#
_symmetry.space_group_name_H-M   'P 1'
#
loop_
_entity.id
_entity.type
_entity.pdbx_description
1 polymer ?
#
loop_
_entity_poly.entity_id
_entity_poly.type
_entity_poly.pdbx_seq_one_letter_code
_entity_poly.pdbx_strand_id
1 'polypeptide(L)'
;MGDSTHMGHVITVAQQKGGSGKTTIAVNLAVAFARHGRSVALLDTDPQGSLGRWFMTRRELGLEDLEFSTASAWGVSYECDKLRKEHDYVIVDTPPKVDADLRPALRESDLVIVPVAASQVDVWATESVLDLARR
;
A
#
# COMPACT_ATOMS: atom_id res chain seq x y z
N MET A 1 23.03 18.24 6.13
CA MET A 1 21.74 18.29 6.78
C MET A 1 20.71 17.50 5.98
N GLY A 2 19.95 16.68 6.64
CA GLY A 2 18.87 16.02 5.96
C GLY A 2 17.90 17.02 5.36
N ASP A 3 17.30 16.66 4.27
CA ASP A 3 16.29 17.51 3.65
C ASP A 3 15.05 17.51 4.54
N SER A 4 14.83 18.59 5.27
CA SER A 4 13.69 18.72 6.16
C SER A 4 12.36 18.78 5.41
N THR A 5 12.42 18.99 4.08
CA THR A 5 11.24 19.06 3.25
C THR A 5 10.98 17.76 2.49
N HIS A 6 11.84 16.75 2.70
CA HIS A 6 11.67 15.48 2.00
C HIS A 6 10.35 14.81 2.41
N MET A 7 9.55 14.49 1.42
CA MET A 7 8.31 13.77 1.62
C MET A 7 8.16 12.74 0.50
N GLY A 8 8.24 11.47 0.86
CA GLY A 8 8.01 10.40 -0.09
C GLY A 8 6.56 10.36 -0.53
N HIS A 9 6.31 9.61 -1.58
CA HIS A 9 4.97 9.43 -2.12
C HIS A 9 4.32 8.20 -1.52
N VAL A 10 3.05 8.33 -1.13
CA VAL A 10 2.25 7.21 -0.63
C VAL A 10 1.37 6.69 -1.76
N ILE A 11 1.57 5.42 -2.10
CA ILE A 11 0.79 4.75 -3.14
C ILE A 11 -0.03 3.64 -2.46
N THR A 12 -1.34 3.76 -2.51
CA THR A 12 -2.24 2.80 -1.88
C THR A 12 -2.85 1.89 -2.93
N VAL A 13 -2.79 0.59 -2.69
CA VAL A 13 -3.44 -0.41 -3.55
C VAL A 13 -4.71 -0.85 -2.84
N ALA A 14 -5.85 -0.59 -3.46
CA ALA A 14 -7.16 -0.80 -2.84
C ALA A 14 -8.10 -1.50 -3.79
N GLN A 15 -8.82 -2.50 -3.29
CA GLN A 15 -9.84 -3.19 -4.04
C GLN A 15 -10.77 -3.87 -3.05
N GLN A 16 -12.06 -3.79 -3.31
CA GLN A 16 -13.06 -4.39 -2.43
C GLN A 16 -13.04 -5.91 -2.48
N LYS A 17 -12.81 -6.46 -3.66
CA LYS A 17 -12.87 -7.90 -3.87
C LYS A 17 -11.52 -8.55 -3.63
N GLY A 18 -11.47 -9.52 -2.74
CA GLY A 18 -10.25 -10.29 -2.51
C GLY A 18 -9.87 -11.12 -3.73
N GLY A 19 -8.60 -11.44 -3.84
CA GLY A 19 -8.09 -12.26 -4.93
C GLY A 19 -7.93 -11.54 -6.26
N SER A 20 -7.98 -10.22 -6.27
CA SER A 20 -7.87 -9.43 -7.50
C SER A 20 -6.43 -9.04 -7.84
N GLY A 21 -5.45 -9.60 -7.15
CA GLY A 21 -4.06 -9.30 -7.42
C GLY A 21 -3.52 -8.08 -6.68
N LYS A 22 -4.24 -7.60 -5.69
CA LYS A 22 -3.87 -6.40 -4.93
C LYS A 22 -2.47 -6.51 -4.32
N THR A 23 -2.20 -7.59 -3.60
CA THR A 23 -0.89 -7.80 -2.98
C THR A 23 0.19 -8.00 -4.03
N THR A 24 -0.12 -8.71 -5.12
CA THR A 24 0.83 -8.91 -6.21
C THR A 24 1.25 -7.58 -6.84
N ILE A 25 0.31 -6.67 -7.04
CA ILE A 25 0.61 -5.34 -7.57
C ILE A 25 1.49 -4.58 -6.61
N ALA A 26 1.16 -4.61 -5.31
CA ALA A 26 1.93 -3.91 -4.29
C ALA A 26 3.39 -4.37 -4.27
N VAL A 27 3.63 -5.69 -4.27
CA VAL A 27 4.98 -6.22 -4.23
C VAL A 27 5.75 -5.93 -5.52
N ASN A 28 5.10 -6.00 -6.67
CA ASN A 28 5.77 -5.70 -7.94
C ASN A 28 6.19 -4.25 -8.03
N LEU A 29 5.34 -3.33 -7.56
CA LEU A 29 5.70 -1.91 -7.51
C LEU A 29 6.89 -1.69 -6.58
N ALA A 30 6.85 -2.28 -5.39
CA ALA A 30 7.92 -2.10 -4.42
C ALA A 30 9.26 -2.58 -4.97
N VAL A 31 9.28 -3.75 -5.57
CA VAL A 31 10.51 -4.31 -6.15
C VAL A 31 11.00 -3.45 -7.31
N ALA A 32 10.08 -2.99 -8.17
CA ALA A 32 10.46 -2.15 -9.30
C ALA A 32 11.11 -0.85 -8.85
N PHE A 33 10.54 -0.16 -7.87
CA PHE A 33 11.13 1.06 -7.34
C PHE A 33 12.49 0.80 -6.70
N ALA A 34 12.59 -0.27 -5.92
CA ALA A 34 13.85 -0.62 -5.27
C ALA A 34 14.95 -0.91 -6.29
N ARG A 35 14.62 -1.56 -7.39
CA ARG A 35 15.57 -1.84 -8.47
C ARG A 35 16.05 -0.58 -9.17
N HIS A 36 15.28 0.49 -9.10
CA HIS A 36 15.65 1.79 -9.65
C HIS A 36 16.35 2.68 -8.62
N GLY A 37 16.80 2.09 -7.52
CA GLY A 37 17.55 2.81 -6.50
C GLY A 37 16.73 3.66 -5.56
N ARG A 38 15.41 3.46 -5.54
CA ARG A 38 14.53 4.22 -4.65
C ARG A 38 14.38 3.52 -3.31
N SER A 39 14.25 4.31 -2.26
CA SER A 39 13.98 3.79 -0.92
C SER A 39 12.49 3.50 -0.81
N VAL A 40 12.12 2.28 -0.43
CA VAL A 40 10.73 1.84 -0.43
C VAL A 40 10.36 1.19 0.91
N ALA A 41 9.22 1.59 1.45
CA ALA A 41 8.61 0.93 2.60
C ALA A 41 7.29 0.30 2.18
N LEU A 42 7.01 -0.87 2.73
CA LEU A 42 5.74 -1.55 2.56
C LEU A 42 4.94 -1.41 3.85
N LEU A 43 3.70 -1.01 3.74
CA LEU A 43 2.80 -0.91 4.89
C LEU A 43 1.62 -1.85 4.68
N ASP A 44 1.54 -2.89 5.51
CA ASP A 44 0.47 -3.87 5.44
C ASP A 44 -0.62 -3.48 6.44
N THR A 45 -1.78 -3.12 5.93
CA THR A 45 -2.93 -2.78 6.77
C THR A 45 -4.03 -3.83 6.70
N ASP A 46 -3.76 -4.94 5.98
CA ASP A 46 -4.70 -6.04 5.83
C ASP A 46 -4.46 -7.08 6.92
N PRO A 47 -5.45 -7.37 7.79
CA PRO A 47 -5.28 -8.37 8.85
C PRO A 47 -4.94 -9.76 8.34
N GLN A 48 -5.22 -10.07 7.07
CA GLN A 48 -4.85 -11.36 6.50
C GLN A 48 -3.34 -11.52 6.36
N GLY A 49 -2.61 -10.42 6.26
CA GLY A 49 -1.17 -10.46 6.33
C GLY A 49 -0.44 -11.06 5.13
N SER A 50 -1.06 -11.05 3.95
CA SER A 50 -0.42 -11.62 2.76
C SER A 50 0.88 -10.92 2.40
N LEU A 51 0.90 -9.60 2.50
CA LEU A 51 2.10 -8.83 2.23
C LEU A 51 3.19 -9.13 3.25
N GLY A 52 2.82 -9.26 4.51
CA GLY A 52 3.77 -9.59 5.56
C GLY A 52 4.44 -10.95 5.35
N ARG A 53 3.65 -11.95 4.96
CA ARG A 53 4.19 -13.28 4.68
C ARG A 53 5.18 -13.25 3.52
N TRP A 54 4.83 -12.51 2.47
CA TRP A 54 5.72 -12.34 1.32
C TRP A 54 7.03 -11.68 1.74
N PHE A 55 6.94 -10.62 2.55
CA PHE A 55 8.11 -9.90 3.01
C PHE A 55 9.03 -10.79 3.86
N MET A 56 8.46 -11.57 4.76
CA MET A 56 9.27 -12.44 5.62
C MET A 56 10.00 -13.50 4.81
N THR A 57 9.35 -14.07 3.79
CA THR A 57 10.00 -15.02 2.90
C THR A 57 11.18 -14.37 2.18
N ARG A 58 10.99 -13.16 1.69
CA ARG A 58 12.04 -12.42 1.00
C ARG A 58 13.22 -12.15 1.93
N ARG A 59 12.94 -11.80 3.17
CA ARG A 59 13.97 -11.55 4.16
C ARG A 59 14.77 -12.81 4.50
N GLU A 60 14.10 -13.96 4.55
CA GLU A 60 14.78 -15.24 4.78
C GLU A 60 15.76 -15.58 3.66
N LEU A 61 15.51 -15.06 2.46
CA LEU A 61 16.41 -15.23 1.32
C LEU A 61 17.55 -14.21 1.32
N GLY A 62 17.65 -13.38 2.34
CA GLY A 62 18.72 -12.39 2.46
C GLY A 62 18.49 -11.11 1.68
N LEU A 63 17.27 -10.88 1.20
CA LEU A 63 16.94 -9.67 0.46
C LEU A 63 16.42 -8.61 1.41
N GLU A 64 17.20 -7.56 1.59
CA GLU A 64 16.92 -6.52 2.58
C GLU A 64 16.83 -5.13 1.95
N ASP A 65 16.27 -5.06 0.76
CA ASP A 65 16.14 -3.82 0.00
C ASP A 65 14.82 -3.06 0.27
N LEU A 66 13.98 -3.60 1.14
CA LEU A 66 12.69 -3.01 1.46
C LEU A 66 12.51 -2.91 2.97
N GLU A 67 11.82 -1.84 3.40
CA GLU A 67 11.37 -1.70 4.78
C GLU A 67 9.95 -2.25 4.88
N PHE A 68 9.58 -2.78 6.04
CA PHE A 68 8.22 -3.30 6.22
C PHE A 68 7.65 -2.84 7.55
N SER A 69 6.37 -2.49 7.54
CA SER A 69 5.63 -2.11 8.74
C SER A 69 4.18 -2.56 8.62
N THR A 70 3.49 -2.59 9.74
CA THR A 70 2.06 -2.89 9.79
C THR A 70 1.35 -1.78 10.55
N ALA A 71 0.08 -1.59 10.22
CA ALA A 71 -0.77 -0.66 10.94
C ALA A 71 -2.22 -1.08 10.78
N SER A 72 -3.07 -0.64 11.69
CA SER A 72 -4.50 -0.87 11.59
C SER A 72 -5.23 0.46 11.72
N ALA A 73 -6.34 0.56 11.02
CA ALA A 73 -7.30 1.66 11.12
C ALA A 73 -6.68 3.03 11.42
N TRP A 74 -6.83 3.49 12.66
CA TRP A 74 -6.40 4.83 13.05
C TRP A 74 -4.89 5.00 13.08
N GLY A 75 -4.14 3.92 13.16
CA GLY A 75 -2.67 4.00 13.15
C GLY A 75 -2.07 4.16 11.77
N VAL A 76 -2.86 3.99 10.70
CA VAL A 76 -2.35 4.07 9.33
C VAL A 76 -1.80 5.44 9.01
N SER A 77 -2.50 6.50 9.39
CA SER A 77 -2.04 7.86 9.10
C SER A 77 -0.70 8.16 9.76
N TYR A 78 -0.54 7.73 11.00
CA TYR A 78 0.71 7.92 11.72
C TYR A 78 1.86 7.20 11.05
N GLU A 79 1.66 5.93 10.68
CA GLU A 79 2.72 5.15 10.03
C GLU A 79 3.06 5.69 8.64
N CYS A 80 2.06 6.09 7.86
CA CYS A 80 2.31 6.69 6.55
C CYS A 80 3.15 7.96 6.70
N ASP A 81 2.80 8.81 7.63
CA ASP A 81 3.51 10.06 7.86
C ASP A 81 4.96 9.81 8.27
N LYS A 82 5.17 8.84 9.13
CA LYS A 82 6.49 8.46 9.59
C LYS A 82 7.33 7.89 8.43
N LEU A 83 6.77 6.98 7.67
CA LEU A 83 7.52 6.28 6.62
C LEU A 83 7.82 7.19 5.43
N ARG A 84 6.92 8.11 5.08
CA ARG A 84 7.16 9.00 3.94
C ARG A 84 8.29 9.99 4.19
N LYS A 85 8.64 10.21 5.44
CA LYS A 85 9.78 11.07 5.78
C LYS A 85 11.11 10.37 5.60
N GLU A 86 11.10 9.05 5.60
CA GLU A 86 12.31 8.22 5.57
C GLU A 86 12.51 7.51 4.23
N HIS A 87 11.47 7.46 3.40
CA HIS A 87 11.50 6.68 2.15
C HIS A 87 10.97 7.49 0.98
N ASP A 88 11.42 7.12 -0.22
CA ASP A 88 10.92 7.75 -1.45
C ASP A 88 9.48 7.32 -1.75
N TYR A 89 9.15 6.08 -1.45
CA TYR A 89 7.82 5.53 -1.70
C TYR A 89 7.35 4.69 -0.53
N VAL A 90 6.08 4.84 -0.21
CA VAL A 90 5.39 3.99 0.78
C VAL A 90 4.26 3.31 0.03
N ILE A 91 4.32 1.98 -0.05
CA ILE A 91 3.29 1.18 -0.73
C ILE A 91 2.38 0.59 0.33
N VAL A 92 1.11 0.96 0.28
CA VAL A 92 0.12 0.54 1.29
C VAL A 92 -0.79 -0.53 0.70
N ASP A 93 -0.82 -1.69 1.34
CA ASP A 93 -1.75 -2.77 0.99
C ASP A 93 -2.92 -2.73 1.96
N THR A 94 -4.13 -2.65 1.45
CA THR A 94 -5.35 -2.44 2.23
C THR A 94 -6.19 -3.70 2.36
N PRO A 95 -7.11 -3.75 3.36
CA PRO A 95 -8.06 -4.86 3.45
C PRO A 95 -8.96 -4.94 2.23
N PRO A 96 -9.49 -6.14 1.89
CA PRO A 96 -10.38 -6.31 0.74
C PRO A 96 -11.81 -5.84 1.03
N LYS A 97 -11.95 -4.73 1.73
CA LYS A 97 -13.25 -4.14 2.08
C LYS A 97 -13.20 -2.64 1.88
N VAL A 98 -14.28 -2.08 1.37
CA VAL A 98 -14.43 -0.65 1.25
C VAL A 98 -15.31 -0.17 2.41
N ASP A 99 -14.67 0.27 3.49
CA ASP A 99 -15.36 0.75 4.67
C ASP A 99 -14.55 1.87 5.33
N ALA A 100 -14.94 2.26 6.54
CA ALA A 100 -14.28 3.34 7.25
C ALA A 100 -12.79 3.08 7.52
N ASP A 101 -12.39 1.81 7.61
CA ASP A 101 -10.99 1.46 7.89
C ASP A 101 -10.08 1.74 6.69
N LEU A 102 -10.64 1.82 5.48
CA LEU A 102 -9.88 2.15 4.29
C LEU A 102 -9.60 3.65 4.18
N ARG A 103 -10.45 4.47 4.78
CA ARG A 103 -10.37 5.93 4.64
C ARG A 103 -9.04 6.53 5.07
N PRO A 104 -8.42 6.11 6.19
CA PRO A 104 -7.14 6.69 6.58
C PRO A 104 -6.05 6.49 5.52
N ALA A 105 -5.98 5.30 4.92
CA ALA A 105 -5.01 5.03 3.86
C ALA A 105 -5.27 5.90 2.64
N LEU A 106 -6.53 6.03 2.23
CA LEU A 106 -6.89 6.85 1.07
C LEU A 106 -6.57 8.32 1.33
N ARG A 107 -6.80 8.78 2.54
CA ARG A 107 -6.56 10.18 2.91
C ARG A 107 -5.08 10.54 2.82
N GLU A 108 -4.19 9.59 3.15
CA GLU A 108 -2.75 9.83 3.11
C GLU A 108 -2.14 9.60 1.72
N SER A 109 -2.91 9.09 0.78
CA SER A 109 -2.38 8.64 -0.51
C SER A 109 -2.16 9.78 -1.50
N ASP A 110 -1.02 9.73 -2.18
CA ASP A 110 -0.75 10.58 -3.34
C ASP A 110 -1.31 9.92 -4.61
N LEU A 111 -1.39 8.59 -4.59
CA LEU A 111 -1.92 7.82 -5.73
C LEU A 111 -2.64 6.59 -5.18
N VAL A 112 -3.80 6.28 -5.72
CA VAL A 112 -4.54 5.08 -5.37
C VAL A 112 -4.65 4.21 -6.63
N ILE A 113 -4.17 2.97 -6.52
CA ILE A 113 -4.25 2.01 -7.60
C ILE A 113 -5.37 1.02 -7.26
N VAL A 114 -6.32 0.89 -8.17
CA VAL A 114 -7.45 -0.02 -8.01
C VAL A 114 -7.35 -1.08 -9.09
N PRO A 115 -6.91 -2.30 -8.74
CA PRO A 115 -6.85 -3.38 -9.73
C PRO A 115 -8.25 -3.74 -10.20
N VAL A 116 -8.43 -3.89 -11.49
CA VAL A 116 -9.72 -4.22 -12.08
C VAL A 116 -9.57 -5.43 -12.96
N ALA A 117 -10.28 -6.51 -12.61
CA ALA A 117 -10.38 -7.66 -13.50
C ALA A 117 -11.42 -7.34 -14.58
N ALA A 118 -11.34 -8.06 -15.71
CA ALA A 118 -12.28 -7.83 -16.80
C ALA A 118 -13.63 -8.48 -16.49
N SER A 119 -14.28 -8.04 -15.41
CA SER A 119 -15.59 -8.56 -15.01
C SER A 119 -16.47 -7.43 -14.51
N GLN A 120 -17.77 -7.61 -14.68
CA GLN A 120 -18.78 -6.66 -14.23
C GLN A 120 -18.73 -6.44 -12.72
N VAL A 121 -18.46 -7.50 -11.98
CA VAL A 121 -18.43 -7.43 -10.52
C VAL A 121 -17.31 -6.50 -10.05
N ASP A 122 -16.17 -6.57 -10.70
CA ASP A 122 -15.04 -5.73 -10.31
C ASP A 122 -15.27 -4.26 -10.64
N VAL A 123 -16.06 -3.97 -11.67
CA VAL A 123 -16.42 -2.58 -11.99
C VAL A 123 -17.21 -1.97 -10.83
N TRP A 124 -18.18 -2.70 -10.28
CA TRP A 124 -18.95 -2.21 -9.15
C TRP A 124 -18.08 -1.97 -7.92
N ALA A 125 -17.18 -2.90 -7.61
CA ALA A 125 -16.27 -2.76 -6.48
C ALA A 125 -15.34 -1.55 -6.67
N THR A 126 -14.86 -1.33 -7.89
CA THR A 126 -14.00 -0.21 -8.22
C THR A 126 -14.71 1.11 -8.02
N GLU A 127 -15.97 1.20 -8.43
CA GLU A 127 -16.76 2.41 -8.23
C GLU A 127 -16.92 2.74 -6.75
N SER A 128 -17.09 1.74 -5.90
CA SER A 128 -17.20 1.96 -4.46
C SER A 128 -15.91 2.55 -3.89
N VAL A 129 -14.75 2.08 -4.32
CA VAL A 129 -13.47 2.61 -3.88
C VAL A 129 -13.29 4.04 -4.37
N LEU A 130 -13.62 4.31 -5.63
CA LEU A 130 -13.49 5.65 -6.19
C LEU A 130 -14.40 6.64 -5.47
N ASP A 131 -15.62 6.24 -5.15
CA ASP A 131 -16.55 7.09 -4.43
C ASP A 131 -16.02 7.43 -3.04
N LEU A 132 -15.46 6.45 -2.32
CA LEU A 132 -14.87 6.69 -1.01
C LEU A 132 -13.67 7.62 -1.09
N ALA A 133 -12.83 7.47 -2.10
CA ALA A 133 -11.63 8.28 -2.28
C ALA A 133 -11.94 9.74 -2.58
N ARG A 134 -13.10 10.01 -3.17
CA ARG A 134 -13.51 11.39 -3.51
C ARG A 134 -14.05 12.16 -2.32
N ARG A 135 -14.33 11.51 -1.23
CA ARG A 135 -14.84 12.14 -0.04
C ARG A 135 -13.68 12.65 0.82
#